data_e714b5bd685b8670d55d139f2080c511
#
_entry.id   e714b5bd685b8670d55d139f2080c511
#
_cell.length_a   1.000
_cell.length_b   1.000
_cell.length_c   1.000
_cell.angle_alpha   90.00
_cell.angle_beta   90.00
_cell.angle_gamma   90.00
#
_symmetry.space_group_name_H-M   'P 1'
#
loop_
_entity.id
_entity.type
_entity.pdbx_description
1 polymer ?
#
loop_
_entity_poly.entity_id
_entity_poly.type
_entity_poly.pdbx_seq_one_letter_code
_entity_poly.pdbx_strand_id
1 'polypeptide(L)'
;GNFIADHVKPKTIAVIHDKQQYGEGIATAVKQTLEGKGHKVALFEGINAGDKDFSAMIAKLKQANVDFVYYGGYHPELGLLLRQSAEKGLKAKFMGPEGVGNKELSAIAGPASEGLLVTLPKSFDQDPKNQALVEAFKAKKEDPTGPFVFPAYAAVQVMAEGMKKAGSTDTAKVAEALRANSFDTPTGSLAFDAKGDLKDFSFVVYDWHQDATKTEAK
;
A
#
# COMPACT_ATOMS: atom_id res chain seq x y z
N GLY A 1 1.68 -8.11 -7.18
CA GLY A 1 1.63 -9.04 -8.33
C GLY A 1 2.24 -10.38 -7.98
N ASN A 2 3.47 -10.38 -7.46
CA ASN A 2 4.16 -11.63 -7.05
C ASN A 2 3.39 -12.38 -5.98
N PHE A 3 2.93 -11.70 -4.93
CA PHE A 3 2.16 -12.33 -3.86
C PHE A 3 0.86 -12.95 -4.38
N ILE A 4 0.14 -12.25 -5.25
CA ILE A 4 -1.08 -12.78 -5.85
C ILE A 4 -0.78 -14.05 -6.65
N ALA A 5 0.25 -14.03 -7.50
CA ALA A 5 0.60 -15.17 -8.34
C ALA A 5 1.11 -16.37 -7.55
N ASP A 6 1.95 -16.13 -6.53
CA ASP A 6 2.70 -17.20 -5.86
C ASP A 6 1.94 -17.77 -4.64
N HIS A 7 1.13 -16.95 -3.93
CA HIS A 7 0.43 -17.33 -2.70
C HIS A 7 -1.09 -17.40 -2.87
N VAL A 8 -1.74 -16.39 -3.43
CA VAL A 8 -3.21 -16.37 -3.57
C VAL A 8 -3.68 -17.34 -4.64
N LYS A 9 -3.03 -17.36 -5.81
CA LYS A 9 -3.32 -18.26 -6.95
C LYS A 9 -4.81 -18.27 -7.35
N PRO A 10 -5.42 -17.11 -7.58
CA PRO A 10 -6.83 -17.03 -7.92
C PRO A 10 -7.10 -17.66 -9.31
N LYS A 11 -8.34 -18.11 -9.52
CA LYS A 11 -8.77 -18.70 -10.80
C LYS A 11 -9.07 -17.62 -11.86
N THR A 12 -9.70 -16.52 -11.43
CA THR A 12 -10.15 -15.44 -12.32
C THR A 12 -9.86 -14.09 -11.67
N ILE A 13 -8.90 -13.36 -12.23
CA ILE A 13 -8.40 -12.11 -11.67
C ILE A 13 -8.97 -10.93 -12.44
N ALA A 14 -9.47 -9.93 -11.72
CA ALA A 14 -9.68 -8.58 -12.25
C ALA A 14 -8.68 -7.60 -11.63
N VAL A 15 -8.27 -6.62 -12.41
CA VAL A 15 -7.48 -5.49 -11.96
C VAL A 15 -8.26 -4.21 -12.28
N ILE A 16 -8.57 -3.44 -11.24
CA ILE A 16 -9.34 -2.19 -11.33
C ILE A 16 -8.46 -1.04 -10.86
N HIS A 17 -8.63 0.16 -11.43
CA HIS A 17 -7.91 1.36 -10.99
C HIS A 17 -8.82 2.61 -11.00
N ASP A 18 -8.39 3.66 -10.28
CA ASP A 18 -9.13 4.92 -10.14
C ASP A 18 -8.87 5.93 -11.27
N LYS A 19 -8.19 5.51 -12.35
CA LYS A 19 -7.74 6.35 -13.49
C LYS A 19 -6.81 7.52 -13.10
N GLN A 20 -6.30 7.54 -11.86
CA GLN A 20 -5.29 8.49 -11.46
C GLN A 20 -3.89 7.92 -11.73
N GLN A 21 -2.91 8.78 -11.91
CA GLN A 21 -1.54 8.37 -12.24
C GLN A 21 -0.99 7.30 -11.29
N TYR A 22 -1.22 7.45 -9.98
CA TYR A 22 -0.80 6.48 -8.98
C TYR A 22 -1.54 5.14 -9.12
N GLY A 23 -2.88 5.17 -9.11
CA GLY A 23 -3.70 3.96 -9.11
C GLY A 23 -3.58 3.17 -10.41
N GLU A 24 -3.60 3.84 -11.56
CA GLU A 24 -3.42 3.21 -12.86
C GLU A 24 -1.99 2.67 -13.05
N GLY A 25 -0.98 3.42 -12.60
CA GLY A 25 0.41 3.00 -12.67
C GLY A 25 0.66 1.70 -11.91
N ILE A 26 0.21 1.62 -10.64
CA ILE A 26 0.40 0.42 -9.82
C ILE A 26 -0.45 -0.76 -10.31
N ALA A 27 -1.68 -0.52 -10.78
CA ALA A 27 -2.53 -1.54 -11.37
C ALA A 27 -1.91 -2.14 -12.64
N THR A 28 -1.34 -1.28 -13.51
CA THR A 28 -0.62 -1.70 -14.71
C THR A 28 0.59 -2.57 -14.36
N ALA A 29 1.38 -2.20 -13.37
CA ALA A 29 2.52 -2.98 -12.91
C ALA A 29 2.09 -4.35 -12.36
N VAL A 30 1.00 -4.41 -11.60
CA VAL A 30 0.43 -5.67 -11.10
C VAL A 30 -0.04 -6.55 -12.25
N LYS A 31 -0.78 -5.99 -13.22
CA LYS A 31 -1.21 -6.72 -14.42
C LYS A 31 -0.02 -7.31 -15.18
N GLN A 32 0.99 -6.51 -15.46
CA GLN A 32 2.20 -6.96 -16.17
C GLN A 32 2.93 -8.08 -15.42
N THR A 33 3.03 -7.97 -14.09
CA THR A 33 3.64 -9.00 -13.24
C THR A 33 2.86 -10.32 -13.32
N LEU A 34 1.53 -10.26 -13.22
CA LEU A 34 0.66 -11.42 -13.30
C LEU A 34 0.75 -12.10 -14.67
N GLU A 35 0.67 -11.32 -15.74
CA GLU A 35 0.78 -11.83 -17.12
C GLU A 35 2.16 -12.41 -17.41
N GLY A 36 3.23 -11.77 -16.92
CA GLY A 36 4.60 -12.28 -17.00
C GLY A 36 4.81 -13.61 -16.28
N LYS A 37 3.98 -13.92 -15.27
CA LYS A 37 3.94 -15.22 -14.56
C LYS A 37 2.92 -16.22 -15.14
N GLY A 38 2.31 -15.91 -16.28
CA GLY A 38 1.36 -16.80 -16.97
C GLY A 38 -0.08 -16.72 -16.46
N HIS A 39 -0.42 -15.77 -15.57
CA HIS A 39 -1.79 -15.53 -15.14
C HIS A 39 -2.51 -14.59 -16.10
N LYS A 40 -3.69 -14.99 -16.60
CA LYS A 40 -4.51 -14.11 -17.43
C LYS A 40 -5.34 -13.17 -16.55
N VAL A 41 -5.22 -11.86 -16.77
CA VAL A 41 -6.14 -10.88 -16.19
C VAL A 41 -7.40 -10.82 -17.03
N ALA A 42 -8.53 -11.25 -16.45
CA ALA A 42 -9.81 -11.37 -17.16
C ALA A 42 -10.46 -10.00 -17.43
N LEU A 43 -10.21 -9.03 -16.54
CA LEU A 43 -10.74 -7.67 -16.63
C LEU A 43 -9.68 -6.67 -16.17
N PHE A 44 -9.41 -5.65 -17.01
CA PHE A 44 -8.59 -4.50 -16.65
C PHE A 44 -9.38 -3.23 -16.99
N GLU A 45 -9.92 -2.57 -15.96
CA GLU A 45 -10.80 -1.41 -16.17
C GLU A 45 -10.59 -0.33 -15.09
N GLY A 46 -10.93 0.92 -15.46
CA GLY A 46 -10.92 2.07 -14.55
C GLY A 46 -12.31 2.46 -14.07
N ILE A 47 -12.40 2.81 -12.79
CA ILE A 47 -13.49 3.61 -12.21
C ILE A 47 -13.06 5.08 -12.19
N ASN A 48 -13.96 6.03 -11.93
CA ASN A 48 -13.52 7.42 -11.75
C ASN A 48 -13.33 7.70 -10.25
N ALA A 49 -12.24 8.37 -9.93
CA ALA A 49 -12.04 8.89 -8.57
C ALA A 49 -13.23 9.79 -8.18
N GLY A 50 -13.76 9.57 -6.96
CA GLY A 50 -14.94 10.28 -6.47
C GLY A 50 -16.28 9.63 -6.81
N ASP A 51 -16.33 8.59 -7.65
CA ASP A 51 -17.56 7.82 -7.90
C ASP A 51 -18.13 7.24 -6.59
N LYS A 52 -19.45 7.19 -6.49
CA LYS A 52 -20.16 6.67 -5.30
C LYS A 52 -20.97 5.40 -5.58
N ASP A 53 -21.18 5.07 -6.84
CA ASP A 53 -21.92 3.87 -7.27
C ASP A 53 -21.05 3.02 -8.19
N PHE A 54 -20.78 1.80 -7.75
CA PHE A 54 -19.97 0.81 -8.46
C PHE A 54 -20.80 -0.37 -9.00
N SER A 55 -22.13 -0.22 -9.06
CA SER A 55 -23.05 -1.28 -9.48
C SER A 55 -22.71 -1.87 -10.84
N ALA A 56 -22.36 -1.03 -11.83
CA ALA A 56 -21.98 -1.45 -13.16
C ALA A 56 -20.67 -2.26 -13.15
N MET A 57 -19.66 -1.81 -12.39
CA MET A 57 -18.40 -2.54 -12.24
C MET A 57 -18.62 -3.89 -11.56
N ILE A 58 -19.39 -3.94 -10.49
CA ILE A 58 -19.70 -5.18 -9.78
C ILE A 58 -20.47 -6.18 -10.68
N ALA A 59 -21.37 -5.68 -11.51
CA ALA A 59 -22.06 -6.53 -12.50
C ALA A 59 -21.08 -7.18 -13.49
N LYS A 60 -20.10 -6.42 -14.01
CA LYS A 60 -19.04 -6.94 -14.87
C LYS A 60 -18.17 -7.99 -14.16
N LEU A 61 -17.77 -7.74 -12.91
CA LEU A 61 -16.99 -8.69 -12.10
C LEU A 61 -17.76 -10.02 -11.91
N LYS A 62 -19.06 -9.94 -11.63
CA LYS A 62 -19.92 -11.12 -11.50
C LYS A 62 -20.07 -11.87 -12.81
N GLN A 63 -20.30 -11.16 -13.92
CA GLN A 63 -20.42 -11.77 -15.25
C GLN A 63 -19.14 -12.49 -15.67
N ALA A 64 -17.98 -11.95 -15.32
CA ALA A 64 -16.68 -12.57 -15.59
C ALA A 64 -16.31 -13.67 -14.58
N ASN A 65 -17.17 -13.98 -13.60
CA ASN A 65 -16.90 -14.94 -12.51
C ASN A 65 -15.57 -14.67 -11.78
N VAL A 66 -15.29 -13.39 -11.49
CA VAL A 66 -14.07 -12.97 -10.83
C VAL A 66 -14.08 -13.46 -9.38
N ASP A 67 -13.01 -14.12 -8.95
CA ASP A 67 -12.81 -14.56 -7.56
C ASP A 67 -11.75 -13.75 -6.81
N PHE A 68 -11.01 -12.91 -7.53
CA PHE A 68 -10.01 -12.00 -6.94
C PHE A 68 -9.95 -10.67 -7.69
N VAL A 69 -9.96 -9.57 -6.93
CA VAL A 69 -9.85 -8.21 -7.46
C VAL A 69 -8.62 -7.52 -6.87
N TYR A 70 -7.69 -7.07 -7.72
CA TYR A 70 -6.72 -6.06 -7.32
C TYR A 70 -7.27 -4.68 -7.66
N TYR A 71 -7.25 -3.78 -6.69
CA TYR A 71 -7.64 -2.38 -6.87
C TYR A 71 -6.44 -1.46 -6.71
N GLY A 72 -6.14 -0.65 -7.73
CA GLY A 72 -5.15 0.42 -7.68
C GLY A 72 -5.83 1.77 -7.43
N GLY A 73 -5.57 2.39 -6.28
CA GLY A 73 -6.17 3.66 -5.89
C GLY A 73 -6.17 3.86 -4.39
N TYR A 74 -7.15 4.60 -3.89
CA TYR A 74 -7.24 5.02 -2.50
C TYR A 74 -8.44 4.42 -1.76
N HIS A 75 -8.43 4.56 -0.43
CA HIS A 75 -9.42 3.94 0.48
C HIS A 75 -10.87 4.39 0.28
N PRO A 76 -11.21 5.64 -0.14
CA PRO A 76 -12.61 6.02 -0.22
C PRO A 76 -13.40 5.20 -1.24
N GLU A 77 -12.87 5.04 -2.45
CA GLU A 77 -13.50 4.26 -3.50
C GLU A 77 -13.48 2.77 -3.19
N LEU A 78 -12.35 2.23 -2.69
CA LEU A 78 -12.27 0.82 -2.32
C LEU A 78 -13.24 0.48 -1.20
N GLY A 79 -13.38 1.31 -0.18
CA GLY A 79 -14.33 1.08 0.91
C GLY A 79 -15.77 0.96 0.41
N LEU A 80 -16.18 1.84 -0.51
CA LEU A 80 -17.49 1.78 -1.15
C LEU A 80 -17.63 0.55 -2.06
N LEU A 81 -16.60 0.21 -2.82
CA LEU A 81 -16.59 -0.95 -3.71
C LEU A 81 -16.73 -2.25 -2.91
N LEU A 82 -16.02 -2.39 -1.78
CA LEU A 82 -16.13 -3.54 -0.88
C LEU A 82 -17.55 -3.69 -0.31
N ARG A 83 -18.10 -2.61 0.24
CA ARG A 83 -19.45 -2.60 0.80
C ARG A 83 -20.48 -3.01 -0.23
N GLN A 84 -20.49 -2.34 -1.39
CA GLN A 84 -21.46 -2.63 -2.45
C GLN A 84 -21.25 -4.02 -3.07
N SER A 85 -20.02 -4.53 -3.12
CA SER A 85 -19.72 -5.90 -3.55
C SER A 85 -20.37 -6.92 -2.61
N ALA A 86 -20.25 -6.72 -1.30
CA ALA A 86 -20.86 -7.58 -0.30
C ALA A 86 -22.40 -7.52 -0.39
N GLU A 87 -22.99 -6.33 -0.47
CA GLU A 87 -24.44 -6.11 -0.62
C GLU A 87 -25.00 -6.79 -1.87
N LYS A 88 -24.24 -6.77 -2.97
CA LYS A 88 -24.63 -7.41 -4.24
C LYS A 88 -24.21 -8.88 -4.36
N GLY A 89 -23.63 -9.45 -3.31
CA GLY A 89 -23.26 -10.87 -3.24
C GLY A 89 -22.12 -11.28 -4.17
N LEU A 90 -21.18 -10.38 -4.50
CA LEU A 90 -19.93 -10.74 -5.17
C LEU A 90 -19.05 -11.56 -4.20
N LYS A 91 -18.61 -12.74 -4.64
CA LYS A 91 -17.78 -13.66 -3.84
C LYS A 91 -16.28 -13.58 -4.25
N ALA A 92 -15.74 -12.39 -4.33
CA ALA A 92 -14.33 -12.16 -4.65
C ALA A 92 -13.57 -11.69 -3.42
N LYS A 93 -12.28 -12.08 -3.30
CA LYS A 93 -11.33 -11.45 -2.39
C LYS A 93 -10.76 -10.19 -3.03
N PHE A 94 -10.33 -9.24 -2.21
CA PHE A 94 -9.77 -8.00 -2.68
C PHE A 94 -8.35 -7.79 -2.16
N MET A 95 -7.55 -7.07 -2.95
CA MET A 95 -6.25 -6.58 -2.55
C MET A 95 -6.04 -5.16 -3.07
N GLY A 96 -5.35 -4.33 -2.28
CA GLY A 96 -4.99 -2.98 -2.68
C GLY A 96 -3.59 -2.57 -2.22
N PRO A 97 -3.07 -1.44 -2.76
CA PRO A 97 -1.79 -0.87 -2.38
C PRO A 97 -1.85 -0.13 -1.04
N GLU A 98 -0.74 0.47 -0.64
CA GLU A 98 -0.66 1.24 0.60
C GLU A 98 -1.66 2.40 0.69
N GLY A 99 -2.05 2.99 -0.43
CA GLY A 99 -3.05 4.07 -0.48
C GLY A 99 -4.43 3.69 0.08
N VAL A 100 -4.71 2.39 0.22
CA VAL A 100 -5.97 1.91 0.82
C VAL A 100 -5.83 1.59 2.31
N GLY A 101 -4.60 1.50 2.85
CA GLY A 101 -4.33 1.11 4.23
C GLY A 101 -4.62 2.22 5.26
N ASN A 102 -5.85 2.68 5.32
CA ASN A 102 -6.32 3.74 6.20
C ASN A 102 -7.49 3.23 7.06
N LYS A 103 -7.53 3.63 8.33
CA LYS A 103 -8.63 3.28 9.27
C LYS A 103 -10.01 3.69 8.73
N GLU A 104 -10.09 4.75 7.95
CA GLU A 104 -11.31 5.20 7.28
C GLU A 104 -11.87 4.16 6.30
N LEU A 105 -11.04 3.29 5.74
CA LEU A 105 -11.50 2.18 4.91
C LEU A 105 -12.53 1.32 5.67
N SER A 106 -12.20 0.90 6.90
CA SER A 106 -13.10 0.08 7.72
C SER A 106 -14.37 0.84 8.11
N ALA A 107 -14.29 2.15 8.34
CA ALA A 107 -15.45 2.99 8.60
C ALA A 107 -16.42 3.04 7.40
N ILE A 108 -15.88 3.04 6.17
CA ILE A 108 -16.67 3.09 4.93
C ILE A 108 -17.21 1.70 4.55
N ALA A 109 -16.35 0.69 4.59
CA ALA A 109 -16.67 -0.66 4.15
C ALA A 109 -17.43 -1.48 5.21
N GLY A 110 -17.28 -1.13 6.49
CA GLY A 110 -17.81 -1.93 7.61
C GLY A 110 -17.25 -3.35 7.59
N PRO A 111 -18.09 -4.36 7.87
CA PRO A 111 -17.68 -5.77 7.89
C PRO A 111 -17.09 -6.26 6.56
N ALA A 112 -17.35 -5.59 5.43
CA ALA A 112 -16.82 -5.95 4.13
C ALA A 112 -15.32 -5.67 3.97
N SER A 113 -14.68 -4.97 4.92
CA SER A 113 -13.23 -4.80 4.96
C SER A 113 -12.47 -6.01 5.50
N GLU A 114 -13.16 -6.95 6.16
CA GLU A 114 -12.53 -8.16 6.69
C GLU A 114 -11.90 -9.02 5.59
N GLY A 115 -10.61 -9.36 5.75
CA GLY A 115 -9.87 -10.19 4.82
C GLY A 115 -9.41 -9.48 3.54
N LEU A 116 -9.49 -8.14 3.50
CA LEU A 116 -8.82 -7.36 2.47
C LEU A 116 -7.30 -7.51 2.60
N LEU A 117 -6.62 -7.84 1.52
CA LEU A 117 -5.16 -7.84 1.48
C LEU A 117 -4.65 -6.43 1.16
N VAL A 118 -3.66 -5.97 1.93
CA VAL A 118 -3.07 -4.63 1.73
C VAL A 118 -1.54 -4.72 1.78
N THR A 119 -0.87 -4.09 0.82
CA THR A 119 0.59 -3.91 0.89
C THR A 119 0.92 -2.65 1.66
N LEU A 120 1.66 -2.78 2.76
CA LEU A 120 2.09 -1.66 3.60
C LEU A 120 3.57 -1.78 3.96
N PRO A 121 4.23 -0.69 4.36
CA PRO A 121 5.49 -0.77 5.07
C PRO A 121 5.35 -1.63 6.34
N LYS A 122 6.46 -2.20 6.80
CA LYS A 122 6.50 -2.91 8.08
C LYS A 122 6.03 -2.00 9.22
N SER A 123 5.38 -2.57 10.22
CA SER A 123 4.95 -1.85 11.43
C SER A 123 6.16 -1.60 12.34
N PHE A 124 6.78 -0.43 12.20
CA PHE A 124 7.97 -0.04 12.95
C PHE A 124 7.67 0.40 14.38
N ASP A 125 6.44 0.75 14.69
CA ASP A 125 5.96 1.09 16.04
C ASP A 125 6.01 -0.09 17.01
N GLN A 126 6.05 -1.33 16.50
CA GLN A 126 6.16 -2.55 17.28
C GLN A 126 7.61 -2.97 17.54
N ASP A 127 8.59 -2.32 16.91
CA ASP A 127 10.00 -2.65 17.10
C ASP A 127 10.48 -2.13 18.48
N PRO A 128 11.02 -2.99 19.38
CA PRO A 128 11.49 -2.58 20.69
C PRO A 128 12.50 -1.43 20.67
N LYS A 129 13.32 -1.33 19.62
CA LYS A 129 14.29 -0.23 19.46
C LYS A 129 13.64 1.14 19.30
N ASN A 130 12.37 1.18 18.89
CA ASN A 130 11.63 2.40 18.62
C ASN A 130 10.75 2.84 19.81
N GLN A 131 10.75 2.09 20.93
CA GLN A 131 9.88 2.37 22.08
C GLN A 131 9.99 3.81 22.58
N ALA A 132 11.22 4.35 22.68
CA ALA A 132 11.43 5.73 23.13
C ALA A 132 10.78 6.75 22.18
N LEU A 133 10.83 6.50 20.87
CA LEU A 133 10.20 7.35 19.86
C LEU A 133 8.68 7.23 19.90
N VAL A 134 8.16 6.01 20.08
CA VAL A 134 6.71 5.77 20.29
C VAL A 134 6.19 6.59 21.48
N GLU A 135 6.87 6.53 22.61
CA GLU A 135 6.48 7.30 23.81
C GLU A 135 6.59 8.82 23.60
N ALA A 136 7.57 9.28 22.81
CA ALA A 136 7.69 10.69 22.45
C ALA A 136 6.51 11.18 21.59
N PHE A 137 6.00 10.38 20.66
CA PHE A 137 4.77 10.68 19.90
C PHE A 137 3.55 10.75 20.83
N LYS A 138 3.36 9.74 21.67
CA LYS A 138 2.24 9.69 22.63
C LYS A 138 2.24 10.87 23.60
N ALA A 139 3.41 11.30 24.08
CA ALA A 139 3.55 12.46 24.95
C ALA A 139 3.07 13.75 24.28
N LYS A 140 3.15 13.82 22.95
CA LYS A 140 2.60 14.91 22.13
C LYS A 140 1.15 14.70 21.71
N LYS A 141 0.51 13.62 22.16
CA LYS A 141 -0.85 13.20 21.77
C LYS A 141 -0.97 12.87 20.28
N GLU A 142 0.13 12.42 19.67
CA GLU A 142 0.17 11.96 18.29
C GLU A 142 0.09 10.42 18.24
N ASP A 143 -0.58 9.88 17.21
CA ASP A 143 -0.70 8.43 16.98
C ASP A 143 0.52 7.91 16.19
N PRO A 144 1.41 7.08 16.80
CA PRO A 144 2.56 6.53 16.10
C PRO A 144 2.24 5.33 15.21
N THR A 145 1.00 4.81 15.20
CA THR A 145 0.65 3.53 14.55
C THR A 145 0.34 3.65 13.06
N GLY A 146 0.28 4.86 12.52
CA GLY A 146 0.04 5.09 11.10
C GLY A 146 1.18 4.52 10.23
N PRO A 147 0.88 3.91 9.06
CA PRO A 147 1.88 3.21 8.25
C PRO A 147 3.00 4.12 7.72
N PHE A 148 2.75 5.43 7.64
CA PHE A 148 3.71 6.40 7.11
C PHE A 148 4.42 7.24 8.18
N VAL A 149 4.08 7.11 9.47
CA VAL A 149 4.63 7.94 10.55
C VAL A 149 6.14 7.76 10.66
N PHE A 150 6.61 6.52 10.82
CA PHE A 150 8.03 6.22 10.91
C PHE A 150 8.80 6.46 9.59
N PRO A 151 8.28 6.09 8.42
CA PRO A 151 8.91 6.45 7.14
C PRO A 151 9.05 7.96 6.93
N ALA A 152 8.04 8.75 7.28
CA ALA A 152 8.12 10.22 7.17
C ALA A 152 9.14 10.82 8.16
N TYR A 153 9.18 10.31 9.40
CA TYR A 153 10.19 10.71 10.38
C TYR A 153 11.60 10.39 9.88
N ALA A 154 11.81 9.16 9.38
CA ALA A 154 13.09 8.73 8.82
C ALA A 154 13.51 9.57 7.62
N ALA A 155 12.58 9.97 6.76
CA ALA A 155 12.89 10.81 5.60
C ALA A 155 13.44 12.18 6.02
N VAL A 156 12.84 12.81 7.04
CA VAL A 156 13.36 14.09 7.59
C VAL A 156 14.74 13.91 8.23
N GLN A 157 14.94 12.82 8.97
CA GLN A 157 16.24 12.50 9.57
C GLN A 157 17.32 12.31 8.52
N VAL A 158 17.04 11.50 7.48
CA VAL A 158 17.95 11.24 6.35
C VAL A 158 18.31 12.53 5.61
N MET A 159 17.34 13.41 5.37
CA MET A 159 17.60 14.71 4.74
C MET A 159 18.53 15.59 5.59
N ALA A 160 18.28 15.67 6.90
CA ALA A 160 19.10 16.46 7.82
C ALA A 160 20.55 15.93 7.89
N GLU A 161 20.71 14.60 7.97
CA GLU A 161 22.02 13.96 7.99
C GLU A 161 22.74 14.07 6.64
N GLY A 162 21.99 13.96 5.53
CA GLY A 162 22.52 14.18 4.17
C GLY A 162 23.10 15.59 4.00
N MET A 163 22.39 16.61 4.47
CA MET A 163 22.90 18.00 4.47
C MET A 163 24.16 18.16 5.31
N LYS A 164 24.21 17.54 6.51
CA LYS A 164 25.42 17.54 7.36
C LYS A 164 26.59 16.88 6.66
N LYS A 165 26.40 15.71 6.06
CA LYS A 165 27.45 14.99 5.33
C LYS A 165 27.92 15.75 4.08
N ALA A 166 27.01 16.44 3.38
CA ALA A 166 27.33 17.28 2.24
C ALA A 166 28.03 18.61 2.65
N GLY A 167 27.94 19.02 3.90
CA GLY A 167 28.37 20.36 4.34
C GLY A 167 27.65 21.50 3.61
N SER A 168 26.43 21.24 3.10
CA SER A 168 25.71 22.12 2.18
C SER A 168 24.22 21.83 2.17
N THR A 169 23.42 22.83 1.80
CA THR A 169 22.00 22.68 1.45
C THR A 169 21.75 22.67 -0.05
N ASP A 170 22.82 22.72 -0.87
CA ASP A 170 22.73 22.59 -2.33
C ASP A 170 22.18 21.22 -2.69
N THR A 171 21.12 21.18 -3.51
CA THR A 171 20.39 19.96 -3.83
C THR A 171 21.27 18.89 -4.48
N ALA A 172 22.19 19.28 -5.37
CA ALA A 172 23.04 18.32 -6.07
C ALA A 172 24.05 17.68 -5.11
N LYS A 173 24.69 18.47 -4.25
CA LYS A 173 25.63 17.99 -3.22
C LYS A 173 24.94 17.09 -2.19
N VAL A 174 23.73 17.46 -1.75
CA VAL A 174 22.94 16.63 -0.83
C VAL A 174 22.57 15.31 -1.50
N ALA A 175 22.09 15.33 -2.74
CA ALA A 175 21.75 14.11 -3.47
C ALA A 175 22.95 13.17 -3.68
N GLU A 176 24.13 13.71 -3.92
CA GLU A 176 25.39 12.95 -3.98
C GLU A 176 25.72 12.32 -2.63
N ALA A 177 25.65 13.09 -1.54
CA ALA A 177 25.88 12.59 -0.18
C ALA A 177 24.88 11.50 0.22
N LEU A 178 23.59 11.61 -0.19
CA LEU A 178 22.57 10.61 0.06
C LEU A 178 22.89 9.28 -0.64
N ARG A 179 23.35 9.32 -1.90
CA ARG A 179 23.72 8.11 -2.66
C ARG A 179 25.01 7.45 -2.15
N ALA A 180 25.94 8.25 -1.63
CA ALA A 180 27.25 7.78 -1.18
C ALA A 180 27.24 7.17 0.23
N ASN A 181 26.19 7.36 1.01
CA ASN A 181 26.15 6.97 2.42
C ASN A 181 24.94 6.10 2.77
N SER A 182 25.03 5.46 3.94
CA SER A 182 23.90 4.84 4.65
C SER A 182 23.53 5.67 5.87
N PHE A 183 22.27 5.51 6.30
CA PHE A 183 21.66 6.31 7.36
C PHE A 183 20.91 5.39 8.32
N ASP A 184 21.28 5.40 9.60
CA ASP A 184 20.58 4.64 10.63
C ASP A 184 19.32 5.41 11.06
N THR A 185 18.19 4.75 10.92
CA THR A 185 16.88 5.35 11.20
C THR A 185 15.99 4.39 12.00
N PRO A 186 14.88 4.87 12.55
CA PRO A 186 13.88 4.01 13.16
C PRO A 186 13.29 2.94 12.23
N THR A 187 13.39 3.16 10.90
CA THR A 187 12.94 2.17 9.91
C THR A 187 14.05 1.21 9.45
N GLY A 188 15.24 1.32 10.03
CA GLY A 188 16.42 0.53 9.68
C GLY A 188 17.51 1.38 9.06
N SER A 189 18.57 0.73 8.59
CA SER A 189 19.64 1.37 7.84
C SER A 189 19.19 1.58 6.40
N LEU A 190 19.11 2.84 5.97
CA LEU A 190 18.66 3.21 4.63
C LEU A 190 19.86 3.58 3.75
N ALA A 191 19.89 3.05 2.54
CA ALA A 191 20.86 3.39 1.52
C ALA A 191 20.17 3.50 0.15
N PHE A 192 20.70 4.35 -0.73
CA PHE A 192 20.12 4.62 -2.04
C PHE A 192 21.00 4.09 -3.16
N ASP A 193 20.42 3.65 -4.24
CA ASP A 193 21.11 3.29 -5.47
C ASP A 193 21.44 4.52 -6.33
N ALA A 194 22.05 4.30 -7.49
CA ALA A 194 22.40 5.39 -8.42
C ALA A 194 21.19 6.17 -8.94
N LYS A 195 20.03 5.52 -8.99
CA LYS A 195 18.76 6.10 -9.42
C LYS A 195 18.08 6.92 -8.30
N GLY A 196 18.41 6.61 -7.03
CA GLY A 196 17.82 7.21 -5.84
C GLY A 196 16.75 6.34 -5.19
N ASP A 197 16.57 5.11 -5.65
CA ASP A 197 15.66 4.15 -5.02
C ASP A 197 16.33 3.54 -3.77
N LEU A 198 15.52 3.17 -2.77
CA LEU A 198 16.00 2.46 -1.58
C LEU A 198 16.46 1.05 -1.97
N LYS A 199 17.66 0.64 -1.51
CA LYS A 199 18.27 -0.66 -1.89
C LYS A 199 17.55 -1.87 -1.29
N ASP A 200 17.09 -1.77 -0.05
CA ASP A 200 16.59 -2.91 0.74
C ASP A 200 15.19 -2.64 1.32
N PHE A 201 14.38 -1.87 0.60
CA PHE A 201 13.01 -1.62 1.03
C PHE A 201 12.07 -2.70 0.53
N SER A 202 11.23 -3.25 1.43
CA SER A 202 10.19 -4.21 1.07
C SER A 202 8.86 -3.83 1.70
N PHE A 203 7.79 -4.05 0.95
CA PHE A 203 6.44 -4.03 1.49
C PHE A 203 6.09 -5.39 2.08
N VAL A 204 5.23 -5.38 3.09
CA VAL A 204 4.61 -6.56 3.69
C VAL A 204 3.16 -6.61 3.23
N VAL A 205 2.65 -7.80 2.93
CA VAL A 205 1.23 -8.00 2.70
C VAL A 205 0.55 -8.30 4.03
N TYR A 206 -0.51 -7.56 4.31
CA TYR A 206 -1.30 -7.72 5.53
C TYR A 206 -2.71 -8.17 5.20
N ASP A 207 -3.26 -9.03 6.03
CA ASP A 207 -4.70 -9.23 6.18
C ASP A 207 -5.27 -8.08 7.01
N TRP A 208 -6.21 -7.33 6.43
CA TRP A 208 -6.89 -6.21 7.06
C TRP A 208 -8.16 -6.69 7.76
N HIS A 209 -8.40 -6.21 8.99
CA HIS A 209 -9.55 -6.57 9.80
C HIS A 209 -10.58 -5.44 9.88
N GLN A 210 -11.84 -5.81 10.11
CA GLN A 210 -12.94 -4.85 10.17
C GLN A 210 -12.80 -3.79 11.28
N ASP A 211 -12.04 -4.09 12.33
CA ASP A 211 -11.69 -3.16 13.41
C ASP A 211 -10.51 -2.24 13.08
N ALA A 212 -10.09 -2.22 11.81
CA ALA A 212 -8.93 -1.49 11.29
C ALA A 212 -7.57 -1.93 11.88
N THR A 213 -7.50 -3.10 12.46
CA THR A 213 -6.23 -3.78 12.77
C THR A 213 -5.73 -4.57 11.55
N LYS A 214 -4.50 -5.05 11.60
CA LYS A 214 -3.89 -5.84 10.53
C LYS A 214 -2.95 -6.90 11.09
N THR A 215 -2.87 -8.03 10.40
CA THR A 215 -1.90 -9.10 10.68
C THR A 215 -1.14 -9.43 9.40
N GLU A 216 0.13 -9.88 9.52
CA GLU A 216 0.90 -10.28 8.32
C GLU A 216 0.22 -11.47 7.64
N ALA A 217 -0.05 -11.35 6.34
CA ALA A 217 -0.60 -12.42 5.53
C ALA A 217 0.44 -13.53 5.33
N LYS A 218 0.00 -14.78 5.38
CA LYS A 218 0.86 -15.98 5.26
C LYS A 218 0.82 -16.55 3.85
#